data_58a2d9e111bc0e718b601b39fd8eefa6
#
_entry.id   58a2d9e111bc0e718b601b39fd8eefa6
#
_cell.length_a   1.000
_cell.length_b   1.000
_cell.length_c   1.000
_cell.angle_alpha   90.00
_cell.angle_beta   90.00
_cell.angle_gamma   90.00
#
_symmetry.space_group_name_H-M   'P 1'
#
loop_
_entity.id
_entity.type
_entity.pdbx_description
1 polymer ?
#
loop_
_entity_poly.entity_id
_entity_poly.type
_entity_poly.pdbx_seq_one_letter_code
_entity_poly.pdbx_strand_id
1 'polypeptide(L)'
;MLKICLPLSAALLVLFAFMIPRRSAADDFRPVGTITDKRVNESSGIAASRNHPGHLWIHNDSGDEPRLFLIDPSGHVKAVVQLLDAAATDWEDMCSFELDGRNYLLIGDIGDNNRQRDGRRKPLSRLYLIEEPKVPRSNGQPTLTHKVRTVIDFEYDDGPTDCEGLAFDPQRREVLLLTKAAPQRSGLYSLPLDLQLARQRGTARRIASPFLPFVTAMDVTAADASGTQQLIVGSMFSGLLVTRASSQTWEQAFRDQARSVDLPGRRQGETVCFDPTHRWLYLNSEGVGQPLWKIPVPAAKD
;
A
#
# COMPACT_ATOMS: atom_id res chain seq x y z
N MET A 1 -75.91 -34.94 8.11
CA MET A 1 -74.54 -34.89 7.60
C MET A 1 -73.92 -33.62 8.10
N LEU A 2 -73.16 -33.72 9.18
CA LEU A 2 -72.55 -32.56 9.84
C LEU A 2 -71.07 -32.56 9.50
N LYS A 3 -70.56 -31.52 8.73
CA LYS A 3 -69.14 -31.33 8.43
C LYS A 3 -68.52 -30.51 9.54
N ILE A 4 -67.63 -31.12 10.31
CA ILE A 4 -66.83 -30.49 11.32
C ILE A 4 -65.61 -29.96 10.62
N CYS A 5 -65.40 -28.60 10.57
CA CYS A 5 -64.20 -27.95 10.22
C CYS A 5 -63.32 -27.74 11.47
N LEU A 6 -62.18 -28.38 11.53
CA LEU A 6 -61.13 -28.06 12.49
C LEU A 6 -60.25 -26.91 11.95
N PRO A 7 -59.89 -25.90 12.75
CA PRO A 7 -58.93 -24.92 12.36
C PRO A 7 -57.52 -25.45 12.64
N LEU A 8 -56.66 -25.49 11.61
CA LEU A 8 -55.21 -25.67 11.75
C LEU A 8 -54.59 -24.36 12.27
N SER A 9 -54.31 -24.33 13.54
CA SER A 9 -53.45 -23.27 14.10
C SER A 9 -51.99 -23.63 13.84
N ALA A 10 -51.43 -23.10 12.77
CA ALA A 10 -49.98 -23.16 12.53
C ALA A 10 -49.28 -22.15 13.47
N ALA A 11 -48.71 -22.64 14.54
CA ALA A 11 -47.81 -21.86 15.40
C ALA A 11 -46.50 -21.63 14.63
N LEU A 12 -46.33 -20.42 14.06
CA LEU A 12 -45.10 -19.96 13.50
C LEU A 12 -44.14 -19.63 14.64
N LEU A 13 -43.29 -20.58 15.02
CA LEU A 13 -42.16 -20.32 15.94
C LEU A 13 -41.13 -19.52 15.20
N VAL A 14 -41.13 -18.19 15.34
CA VAL A 14 -40.07 -17.32 14.91
C VAL A 14 -38.88 -17.52 15.86
N LEU A 15 -37.93 -18.35 15.46
CA LEU A 15 -36.62 -18.41 16.09
C LEU A 15 -35.93 -17.07 15.84
N PHE A 16 -36.04 -16.13 16.77
CA PHE A 16 -35.09 -15.03 16.91
C PHE A 16 -33.75 -15.64 17.35
N ALA A 17 -32.96 -16.10 16.39
CA ALA A 17 -31.53 -16.30 16.63
C ALA A 17 -30.98 -14.93 17.02
N PHE A 18 -30.68 -14.76 18.29
CA PHE A 18 -29.82 -13.65 18.73
C PHE A 18 -28.53 -13.75 17.95
N MET A 19 -28.42 -12.99 16.86
CA MET A 19 -27.13 -12.67 16.27
C MET A 19 -26.39 -11.86 17.33
N ILE A 20 -25.63 -12.54 18.20
CA ILE A 20 -24.56 -11.92 18.95
C ILE A 20 -23.64 -11.37 17.83
N PRO A 21 -23.46 -10.05 17.69
CA PRO A 21 -22.53 -9.54 16.71
C PRO A 21 -21.18 -10.18 17.07
N ARG A 22 -20.67 -11.06 16.20
CA ARG A 22 -19.27 -11.50 16.32
C ARG A 22 -18.47 -10.23 16.25
N ARG A 23 -17.79 -9.86 17.34
CA ARG A 23 -16.79 -8.82 17.34
C ARG A 23 -15.88 -9.14 16.17
N SER A 24 -15.79 -8.23 15.22
CA SER A 24 -14.82 -8.33 14.15
C SER A 24 -13.43 -8.28 14.80
N ALA A 25 -12.49 -9.14 14.39
CA ALA A 25 -11.12 -9.05 14.84
C ALA A 25 -10.52 -7.65 14.57
N ALA A 26 -11.10 -6.91 13.63
CA ALA A 26 -10.78 -5.52 13.34
C ALA A 26 -11.05 -4.55 14.51
N ASP A 27 -11.97 -4.88 15.45
CA ASP A 27 -12.29 -4.02 16.61
C ASP A 27 -11.26 -4.16 17.75
N ASP A 28 -10.38 -5.16 17.70
CA ASP A 28 -9.39 -5.43 18.75
C ASP A 28 -8.08 -4.70 18.51
N PHE A 29 -7.86 -4.10 17.34
CA PHE A 29 -6.65 -3.34 17.04
C PHE A 29 -6.64 -2.00 17.77
N ARG A 30 -5.47 -1.65 18.33
CA ARG A 30 -5.25 -0.36 18.98
C ARG A 30 -4.22 0.45 18.19
N PRO A 31 -4.49 1.75 17.92
CA PRO A 31 -3.49 2.61 17.31
C PRO A 31 -2.29 2.77 18.24
N VAL A 32 -1.11 2.90 17.67
CA VAL A 32 0.14 3.19 18.41
C VAL A 32 0.41 4.68 18.51
N GLY A 33 -0.24 5.50 17.67
CA GLY A 33 -0.09 6.95 17.65
C GLY A 33 -1.20 7.62 16.84
N THR A 34 -1.08 8.94 16.72
CA THR A 34 -1.99 9.77 15.91
C THR A 34 -1.15 10.80 15.14
N ILE A 35 -1.37 10.90 13.84
CA ILE A 35 -0.68 11.87 13.00
C ILE A 35 -1.43 13.19 13.10
N THR A 36 -0.91 14.11 13.93
CA THR A 36 -1.59 15.38 14.23
C THR A 36 -1.11 16.58 13.42
N ASP A 37 -0.03 16.43 12.68
CA ASP A 37 0.50 17.49 11.82
C ASP A 37 -0.48 17.76 10.67
N LYS A 38 -1.00 18.97 10.61
CA LYS A 38 -2.00 19.37 9.61
C LYS A 38 -1.48 19.37 8.17
N ARG A 39 -0.16 19.30 7.99
CA ARG A 39 0.45 19.17 6.65
C ARG A 39 0.30 17.77 6.08
N VAL A 40 0.07 16.75 6.94
CA VAL A 40 -0.26 15.37 6.55
C VAL A 40 -1.78 15.26 6.60
N ASN A 41 -2.43 15.63 5.53
CA ASN A 41 -3.90 15.74 5.42
C ASN A 41 -4.53 14.76 4.43
N GLU A 42 -3.73 14.22 3.51
CA GLU A 42 -4.16 13.28 2.48
C GLU A 42 -3.10 12.17 2.34
N SER A 43 -2.77 11.52 3.48
CA SER A 43 -1.75 10.48 3.51
C SER A 43 -2.13 9.31 2.61
N SER A 44 -1.40 9.12 1.52
CA SER A 44 -1.60 8.06 0.53
C SER A 44 -0.47 7.02 0.57
N GLY A 45 0.80 7.40 0.63
CA GLY A 45 1.91 6.47 0.71
C GLY A 45 2.56 6.41 2.09
N ILE A 46 2.95 5.19 2.53
CA ILE A 46 3.72 4.96 3.75
C ILE A 46 4.84 3.94 3.51
N ALA A 47 6.02 4.18 4.06
CA ALA A 47 7.12 3.22 4.02
C ALA A 47 7.92 3.22 5.32
N ALA A 48 8.34 2.05 5.78
CA ALA A 48 9.18 1.96 6.97
C ALA A 48 10.60 2.45 6.66
N SER A 49 11.11 3.37 7.51
CA SER A 49 12.47 3.88 7.35
C SER A 49 13.49 2.80 7.72
N ARG A 50 14.50 2.64 6.87
CA ARG A 50 15.65 1.76 7.09
C ARG A 50 16.83 2.50 7.69
N ASN A 51 16.96 3.82 7.42
CA ASN A 51 17.99 4.67 8.01
C ASN A 51 17.62 5.17 9.42
N HIS A 52 16.32 5.19 9.77
CA HIS A 52 15.80 5.67 11.05
C HIS A 52 14.90 4.59 11.68
N PRO A 53 15.48 3.58 12.36
CA PRO A 53 14.72 2.46 12.91
C PRO A 53 13.50 2.92 13.73
N GLY A 54 12.36 2.31 13.46
CA GLY A 54 11.09 2.62 14.11
C GLY A 54 10.35 3.85 13.55
N HIS A 55 10.94 4.62 12.64
CA HIS A 55 10.27 5.73 11.97
C HIS A 55 9.64 5.29 10.63
N LEU A 56 8.76 6.13 10.12
CA LEU A 56 8.05 5.91 8.87
C LEU A 56 8.17 7.15 7.99
N TRP A 57 8.26 6.94 6.70
CA TRP A 57 8.07 7.96 5.68
C TRP A 57 6.62 7.98 5.24
N ILE A 58 6.06 9.18 5.06
CA ILE A 58 4.70 9.41 4.55
C ILE A 58 4.76 10.53 3.53
N HIS A 59 3.91 10.47 2.51
CA HIS A 59 3.56 11.59 1.65
C HIS A 59 2.04 11.73 1.54
N ASN A 60 1.60 12.88 1.07
CA ASN A 60 0.22 13.12 0.69
C ASN A 60 -0.02 12.70 -0.76
N ASP A 61 -1.28 12.53 -1.10
CA ASP A 61 -1.83 12.38 -2.45
C ASP A 61 -1.66 13.67 -3.29
N SER A 62 -2.42 13.78 -4.36
CA SER A 62 -2.47 14.91 -5.28
C SER A 62 -2.69 16.26 -4.58
N GLY A 63 -2.15 17.33 -5.17
CA GLY A 63 -2.34 18.69 -4.67
C GLY A 63 -1.38 19.16 -3.58
N ASP A 64 -0.47 18.30 -3.12
CA ASP A 64 0.64 18.70 -2.23
C ASP A 64 1.92 19.04 -3.04
N GLU A 65 2.95 19.51 -2.32
CA GLU A 65 4.29 19.67 -2.85
C GLU A 65 5.01 18.31 -2.88
N PRO A 66 6.05 18.14 -3.75
CA PRO A 66 6.83 16.90 -3.79
C PRO A 66 7.71 16.79 -2.54
N ARG A 67 7.12 16.33 -1.44
CA ARG A 67 7.76 16.24 -0.12
C ARG A 67 7.39 14.97 0.62
N LEU A 68 8.31 14.55 1.49
CA LEU A 68 8.14 13.43 2.39
C LEU A 68 8.18 13.91 3.83
N PHE A 69 7.42 13.27 4.70
CA PHE A 69 7.44 13.48 6.15
C PHE A 69 8.02 12.26 6.82
N LEU A 70 9.08 12.44 7.64
CA LEU A 70 9.55 11.40 8.54
C LEU A 70 8.77 11.52 9.85
N ILE A 71 8.04 10.48 10.23
CA ILE A 71 7.28 10.45 11.48
C ILE A 71 7.84 9.40 12.43
N ASP A 72 7.70 9.65 13.73
CA ASP A 72 7.96 8.65 14.77
C ASP A 72 6.74 7.73 14.98
N PRO A 73 6.86 6.61 15.73
CA PRO A 73 5.74 5.70 15.96
C PRO A 73 4.54 6.31 16.70
N SER A 74 4.71 7.48 17.32
CA SER A 74 3.60 8.22 17.95
C SER A 74 2.85 9.10 16.96
N GLY A 75 3.33 9.21 15.70
CA GLY A 75 2.74 10.02 14.65
C GLY A 75 3.27 11.46 14.58
N HIS A 76 4.32 11.80 15.34
CA HIS A 76 4.90 13.14 15.28
C HIS A 76 5.89 13.27 14.12
N VAL A 77 5.75 14.33 13.33
CA VAL A 77 6.71 14.66 12.28
C VAL A 77 8.06 15.04 12.88
N LYS A 78 9.11 14.38 12.43
CA LYS A 78 10.51 14.59 12.85
C LYS A 78 11.30 15.40 11.83
N ALA A 79 10.94 15.29 10.56
CA ALA A 79 11.55 16.06 9.49
C ALA A 79 10.60 16.15 8.28
N VAL A 80 10.82 17.16 7.46
CA VAL A 80 10.23 17.29 6.12
C VAL A 80 11.37 17.25 5.10
N VAL A 81 11.21 16.50 4.04
CA VAL A 81 12.19 16.38 2.97
C VAL A 81 11.54 16.78 1.65
N GLN A 82 11.95 17.92 1.12
CA GLN A 82 11.53 18.41 -0.19
C GLN A 82 12.34 17.71 -1.27
N LEU A 83 11.67 17.10 -2.25
CA LEU A 83 12.33 16.43 -3.36
C LEU A 83 12.62 17.45 -4.49
N LEU A 84 13.90 17.58 -4.84
CA LEU A 84 14.33 18.34 -5.99
C LEU A 84 14.17 17.48 -7.26
N ASP A 85 13.78 18.11 -8.36
CA ASP A 85 13.55 17.47 -9.65
C ASP A 85 12.36 16.47 -9.65
N ALA A 86 11.42 16.62 -8.72
CA ALA A 86 10.16 15.92 -8.67
C ALA A 86 8.96 16.85 -8.86
N ALA A 87 7.85 16.29 -9.31
CA ALA A 87 6.54 16.91 -9.29
C ALA A 87 5.57 15.98 -8.54
N ALA A 88 4.62 16.53 -7.83
CA ALA A 88 3.53 15.76 -7.22
C ALA A 88 2.26 16.05 -8.01
N THR A 89 1.94 15.18 -8.96
CA THR A 89 0.75 15.34 -9.82
C THR A 89 -0.41 14.51 -9.27
N ASP A 90 -0.12 13.24 -8.94
CA ASP A 90 -1.09 12.26 -8.45
C ASP A 90 -0.30 11.14 -7.75
N TRP A 91 0.28 11.47 -6.59
CA TRP A 91 1.10 10.54 -5.82
C TRP A 91 0.19 9.61 -5.03
N GLU A 92 0.39 8.29 -5.17
CA GLU A 92 -0.46 7.30 -4.55
C GLU A 92 0.27 6.50 -3.48
N ASP A 93 1.29 5.75 -3.84
CA ASP A 93 1.95 4.84 -2.91
C ASP A 93 3.47 4.98 -2.96
N MET A 94 4.15 4.49 -1.91
CA MET A 94 5.60 4.38 -1.87
C MET A 94 6.07 3.14 -1.13
N CYS A 95 7.25 2.65 -1.48
CA CYS A 95 7.89 1.56 -0.76
C CYS A 95 9.34 1.87 -0.40
N SER A 96 9.86 1.16 0.62
CA SER A 96 11.26 1.20 1.02
C SER A 96 11.92 -0.15 0.83
N PHE A 97 13.15 -0.17 0.31
CA PHE A 97 13.90 -1.40 0.13
C PHE A 97 15.39 -1.17 0.25
N GLU A 98 16.12 -2.25 0.50
CA GLU A 98 17.56 -2.29 0.38
C GLU A 98 17.95 -2.98 -0.92
N LEU A 99 18.89 -2.41 -1.64
CA LEU A 99 19.46 -3.01 -2.83
C LEU A 99 20.94 -2.65 -2.94
N ASP A 100 21.79 -3.65 -3.17
CA ASP A 100 23.24 -3.49 -3.29
C ASP A 100 23.87 -2.71 -2.10
N GLY A 101 23.39 -2.97 -0.87
CA GLY A 101 23.88 -2.35 0.37
C GLY A 101 23.47 -0.90 0.59
N ARG A 102 22.48 -0.40 -0.14
CA ARG A 102 21.91 0.93 0.00
C ARG A 102 20.41 0.90 0.24
N ASN A 103 19.93 1.83 1.04
CA ASN A 103 18.51 2.01 1.33
C ASN A 103 17.88 3.01 0.37
N TYR A 104 16.73 2.66 -0.17
CA TYR A 104 16.00 3.46 -1.15
C TYR A 104 14.55 3.66 -0.74
N LEU A 105 13.97 4.76 -1.23
CA LEU A 105 12.53 4.98 -1.32
C LEU A 105 12.14 5.11 -2.79
N LEU A 106 11.05 4.49 -3.16
CA LEU A 106 10.44 4.61 -4.47
C LEU A 106 9.05 5.21 -4.29
N ILE A 107 8.78 6.33 -4.94
CA ILE A 107 7.55 7.10 -4.84
C ILE A 107 6.82 7.03 -6.18
N GLY A 108 5.52 6.76 -6.15
CA GLY A 108 4.68 6.58 -7.32
C GLY A 108 3.79 7.80 -7.62
N ASP A 109 4.09 8.53 -8.70
CA ASP A 109 3.19 9.49 -9.34
C ASP A 109 2.40 8.71 -10.41
N ILE A 110 1.41 7.91 -9.95
CA ILE A 110 0.81 6.80 -10.70
C ILE A 110 -0.71 6.81 -10.74
N GLY A 111 -1.38 7.69 -9.98
CA GLY A 111 -2.83 7.88 -10.02
C GLY A 111 -3.29 8.40 -11.39
N ASP A 112 -4.40 7.88 -11.88
CA ASP A 112 -5.02 8.28 -13.16
C ASP A 112 -6.51 7.93 -13.21
N ASN A 113 -7.28 8.46 -12.28
CA ASN A 113 -8.73 8.21 -12.15
C ASN A 113 -9.49 8.36 -13.48
N ASN A 114 -9.03 9.22 -14.37
CA ASN A 114 -9.63 9.48 -15.68
C ASN A 114 -8.97 8.72 -16.83
N ARG A 115 -7.95 7.92 -16.58
CA ARG A 115 -7.20 7.13 -17.59
C ARG A 115 -6.69 7.97 -18.76
N GLN A 116 -5.98 9.04 -18.46
CA GLN A 116 -5.51 10.03 -19.43
C GLN A 116 -3.99 10.11 -19.56
N ARG A 117 -3.23 9.34 -18.76
CA ARG A 117 -1.76 9.33 -18.79
C ARG A 117 -1.20 8.54 -19.98
N ASP A 118 -1.44 9.05 -21.18
CA ASP A 118 -0.98 8.47 -22.45
C ASP A 118 0.18 9.25 -23.10
N GLY A 119 0.76 10.20 -22.36
CA GLY A 119 1.84 11.06 -22.84
C GLY A 119 1.38 12.16 -23.82
N ARG A 120 0.11 12.19 -24.20
CA ARG A 120 -0.50 13.21 -25.07
C ARG A 120 -1.46 14.11 -24.31
N ARG A 121 -2.44 13.52 -23.62
CA ARG A 121 -3.43 14.25 -22.80
C ARG A 121 -2.88 14.64 -21.44
N LYS A 122 -2.20 13.70 -20.77
CA LYS A 122 -1.45 13.91 -19.53
C LYS A 122 -0.06 13.24 -19.65
N PRO A 123 0.92 13.68 -18.85
CA PRO A 123 2.21 12.98 -18.73
C PRO A 123 2.00 11.50 -18.42
N LEU A 124 2.95 10.66 -18.82
CA LEU A 124 3.00 9.26 -18.45
C LEU A 124 3.03 9.10 -16.94
N SER A 125 2.66 7.92 -16.46
CA SER A 125 2.90 7.53 -15.07
C SER A 125 4.40 7.57 -14.78
N ARG A 126 4.76 7.92 -13.54
CA ARG A 126 6.14 8.20 -13.18
C ARG A 126 6.49 7.64 -11.82
N LEU A 127 7.72 7.17 -11.68
CA LEU A 127 8.30 6.82 -10.39
C LEU A 127 9.51 7.70 -10.11
N TYR A 128 9.68 8.05 -8.84
CA TYR A 128 10.85 8.77 -8.34
C TYR A 128 11.63 7.86 -7.38
N LEU A 129 12.84 7.47 -7.78
CA LEU A 129 13.75 6.73 -6.92
C LEU A 129 14.70 7.69 -6.23
N ILE A 130 14.80 7.59 -4.92
CA ILE A 130 15.78 8.32 -4.12
C ILE A 130 16.56 7.37 -3.21
N GLU A 131 17.83 7.68 -2.92
CA GLU A 131 18.46 7.07 -1.75
C GLU A 131 17.74 7.59 -0.51
N GLU A 132 17.46 6.72 0.45
CA GLU A 132 16.73 7.13 1.63
C GLU A 132 17.45 8.27 2.37
N PRO A 133 16.77 9.41 2.63
CA PRO A 133 17.40 10.55 3.27
C PRO A 133 17.93 10.23 4.68
N LYS A 134 19.12 10.72 5.00
CA LYS A 134 19.66 10.71 6.36
C LYS A 134 19.26 12.00 7.04
N VAL A 135 18.37 11.91 8.02
CA VAL A 135 17.91 13.05 8.81
C VAL A 135 18.81 13.19 10.05
N PRO A 136 19.48 14.33 10.25
CA PRO A 136 20.29 14.54 11.44
C PRO A 136 19.41 14.57 12.69
N ARG A 137 19.94 14.10 13.82
CA ARG A 137 19.26 14.25 15.11
C ARG A 137 19.18 15.75 15.44
N SER A 138 17.96 16.22 15.67
CA SER A 138 17.66 17.62 15.96
C SER A 138 16.57 17.71 17.02
N ASN A 139 16.57 18.78 17.80
CA ASN A 139 15.49 19.10 18.76
C ASN A 139 14.27 19.72 18.07
N GLY A 140 14.34 20.00 16.75
CA GLY A 140 13.25 20.57 15.95
C GLY A 140 12.83 19.64 14.82
N GLN A 141 12.02 20.17 13.92
CA GLN A 141 11.59 19.52 12.68
C GLN A 141 12.34 20.16 11.49
N PRO A 142 13.54 19.69 11.12
CA PRO A 142 14.27 20.26 10.01
C PRO A 142 13.52 20.05 8.71
N THR A 143 13.58 21.05 7.84
CA THR A 143 13.23 20.91 6.42
C THR A 143 14.51 20.73 5.64
N LEU A 144 14.61 19.63 4.92
CA LEU A 144 15.77 19.26 4.12
C LEU A 144 15.37 19.25 2.65
N THR A 145 16.35 19.32 1.78
CA THR A 145 16.18 19.06 0.35
C THR A 145 16.91 17.78 -0.02
N HIS A 146 16.31 16.97 -0.91
CA HIS A 146 16.92 15.74 -1.40
C HIS A 146 16.72 15.61 -2.90
N LYS A 147 17.77 15.16 -3.59
CA LYS A 147 17.72 15.04 -5.04
C LYS A 147 17.18 13.68 -5.46
N VAL A 148 16.30 13.66 -6.47
CA VAL A 148 15.88 12.43 -7.13
C VAL A 148 17.09 11.80 -7.83
N ARG A 149 17.31 10.50 -7.58
CA ARG A 149 18.38 9.73 -8.21
C ARG A 149 18.00 9.27 -9.61
N THR A 150 16.81 8.69 -9.74
CA THR A 150 16.28 8.16 -11.00
C THR A 150 14.83 8.57 -11.18
N VAL A 151 14.50 9.05 -12.35
CA VAL A 151 13.14 9.30 -12.80
C VAL A 151 12.77 8.22 -13.81
N ILE A 152 11.64 7.52 -13.58
CA ILE A 152 11.16 6.45 -14.44
C ILE A 152 9.80 6.86 -15.01
N ASP A 153 9.77 7.20 -16.30
CA ASP A 153 8.53 7.43 -17.04
C ASP A 153 8.07 6.09 -17.65
N PHE A 154 6.81 5.73 -17.48
CA PHE A 154 6.33 4.46 -18.04
C PHE A 154 4.87 4.53 -18.50
N GLU A 155 4.52 3.56 -19.33
CA GLU A 155 3.15 3.29 -19.78
C GLU A 155 2.80 1.83 -19.46
N TYR A 156 1.52 1.52 -19.39
CA TYR A 156 1.03 0.15 -19.24
C TYR A 156 0.83 -0.49 -20.61
N ASP A 157 1.14 -1.78 -20.76
CA ASP A 157 1.06 -2.51 -22.02
C ASP A 157 -0.37 -2.65 -22.59
N ASP A 158 -1.38 -2.43 -21.75
CA ASP A 158 -2.79 -2.47 -22.12
C ASP A 158 -3.52 -1.11 -21.99
N GLY A 159 -2.76 -0.03 -21.87
CA GLY A 159 -3.24 1.34 -21.87
C GLY A 159 -3.38 1.99 -20.49
N PRO A 160 -3.70 3.29 -20.44
CA PRO A 160 -3.75 4.06 -19.19
C PRO A 160 -4.70 3.46 -18.16
N THR A 161 -4.25 3.39 -16.93
CA THR A 161 -5.01 2.84 -15.80
C THR A 161 -4.65 3.55 -14.51
N ASP A 162 -5.59 3.59 -13.60
CA ASP A 162 -5.43 4.10 -12.25
C ASP A 162 -4.69 3.09 -11.39
N CYS A 163 -3.58 3.49 -10.78
CA CYS A 163 -2.71 2.61 -10.01
C CYS A 163 -2.52 3.17 -8.60
N GLU A 164 -2.73 2.33 -7.60
CA GLU A 164 -2.77 2.73 -6.19
C GLU A 164 -1.85 1.89 -5.30
N GLY A 165 -1.22 0.87 -5.85
CA GLY A 165 -0.30 0.03 -5.09
C GLY A 165 1.06 -0.05 -5.76
N LEU A 166 2.11 0.18 -4.98
CA LEU A 166 3.50 0.18 -5.42
C LEU A 166 4.38 -0.62 -4.47
N ALA A 167 5.12 -1.59 -5.00
CA ALA A 167 6.13 -2.31 -4.25
C ALA A 167 7.37 -2.57 -5.11
N PHE A 168 8.50 -2.90 -4.48
CA PHE A 168 9.71 -3.31 -5.18
C PHE A 168 10.12 -4.72 -4.76
N ASP A 169 10.22 -5.62 -5.72
CA ASP A 169 10.75 -6.99 -5.50
C ASP A 169 12.28 -6.98 -5.65
N PRO A 170 13.05 -7.00 -4.54
CA PRO A 170 14.50 -6.94 -4.61
C PRO A 170 15.13 -8.22 -5.18
N GLN A 171 14.44 -9.37 -5.09
CA GLN A 171 14.92 -10.62 -5.63
C GLN A 171 14.88 -10.64 -7.17
N ARG A 172 13.86 -10.01 -7.75
CA ARG A 172 13.69 -9.90 -9.21
C ARG A 172 14.17 -8.58 -9.79
N ARG A 173 14.50 -7.61 -8.93
CA ARG A 173 14.87 -6.23 -9.30
C ARG A 173 13.79 -5.58 -10.18
N GLU A 174 12.54 -5.76 -9.81
CA GLU A 174 11.40 -5.22 -10.53
C GLU A 174 10.42 -4.48 -9.62
N VAL A 175 9.82 -3.45 -10.17
CA VAL A 175 8.71 -2.73 -9.53
C VAL A 175 7.44 -3.52 -9.80
N LEU A 176 6.63 -3.69 -8.77
CA LEU A 176 5.27 -4.22 -8.86
C LEU A 176 4.29 -3.06 -8.73
N LEU A 177 3.29 -3.04 -9.58
CA LEU A 177 2.26 -2.01 -9.64
C LEU A 177 0.89 -2.70 -9.62
N LEU A 178 -0.02 -2.23 -8.76
CA LEU A 178 -1.35 -2.82 -8.63
C LEU A 178 -2.42 -1.77 -8.85
N THR A 179 -3.29 -1.99 -9.84
CA THR A 179 -4.26 -0.99 -10.28
C THR A 179 -5.55 -1.04 -9.48
N LYS A 180 -6.13 0.13 -9.22
CA LYS A 180 -7.47 0.33 -8.67
C LYS A 180 -8.49 0.28 -9.80
N ALA A 181 -9.08 -0.88 -10.01
CA ALA A 181 -10.07 -1.08 -11.06
C ALA A 181 -11.27 -1.86 -10.51
N ALA A 182 -12.30 -2.03 -11.34
CA ALA A 182 -13.34 -2.99 -11.01
C ALA A 182 -12.69 -4.35 -10.72
N PRO A 183 -13.19 -5.14 -9.74
CA PRO A 183 -12.51 -6.34 -9.25
C PRO A 183 -12.01 -7.30 -10.33
N GLN A 184 -12.77 -7.49 -11.40
CA GLN A 184 -12.42 -8.38 -12.51
C GLN A 184 -11.38 -7.78 -13.48
N ARG A 185 -10.97 -6.52 -13.27
CA ARG A 185 -10.07 -5.76 -14.16
C ARG A 185 -8.84 -5.23 -13.47
N SER A 186 -8.71 -5.42 -12.15
CA SER A 186 -7.48 -5.06 -11.45
C SER A 186 -6.31 -5.81 -12.06
N GLY A 187 -5.20 -5.15 -12.26
CA GLY A 187 -4.00 -5.72 -12.87
C GLY A 187 -2.82 -5.59 -11.93
N LEU A 188 -2.05 -6.68 -11.80
CA LEU A 188 -0.71 -6.63 -11.26
C LEU A 188 0.26 -6.54 -12.43
N TYR A 189 1.13 -5.53 -12.41
CA TYR A 189 2.12 -5.29 -13.46
C TYR A 189 3.52 -5.36 -12.89
N SER A 190 4.47 -5.67 -13.75
CA SER A 190 5.90 -5.67 -13.47
C SER A 190 6.62 -4.68 -14.38
N LEU A 191 7.55 -3.91 -13.81
CA LEU A 191 8.40 -2.96 -14.51
C LEU A 191 9.84 -3.14 -14.05
N PRO A 192 10.79 -3.52 -14.93
CA PRO A 192 12.20 -3.64 -14.56
C PRO A 192 12.79 -2.31 -14.09
N LEU A 193 13.61 -2.35 -13.04
CA LEU A 193 14.31 -1.19 -12.51
C LEU A 193 15.81 -1.28 -12.77
N ASP A 194 16.37 -0.27 -13.46
CA ASP A 194 17.82 -0.12 -13.66
C ASP A 194 18.36 1.06 -12.84
N LEU A 195 19.13 0.76 -11.81
CA LEU A 195 19.76 1.76 -10.93
C LEU A 195 20.90 2.54 -11.57
N GLN A 196 21.38 2.14 -12.72
CA GLN A 196 22.50 2.82 -13.42
C GLN A 196 22.01 4.06 -14.20
N LEU A 197 20.72 4.15 -14.48
CA LEU A 197 20.14 5.21 -15.27
C LEU A 197 19.58 6.33 -14.38
N ALA A 198 19.98 7.57 -14.66
CA ALA A 198 19.37 8.75 -14.02
C ALA A 198 17.94 9.01 -14.54
N ARG A 199 17.65 8.55 -15.76
CA ARG A 199 16.30 8.58 -16.34
C ARG A 199 16.05 7.28 -17.10
N GLN A 200 14.91 6.67 -16.85
CA GLN A 200 14.46 5.44 -17.50
C GLN A 200 13.09 5.69 -18.16
N ARG A 201 12.85 5.01 -19.27
CA ARG A 201 11.51 4.87 -19.84
C ARG A 201 11.23 3.39 -20.06
N GLY A 202 9.99 2.96 -19.71
CA GLY A 202 9.62 1.55 -19.79
C GLY A 202 8.15 1.31 -20.07
N THR A 203 7.81 0.03 -20.18
CA THR A 203 6.44 -0.43 -20.26
C THR A 203 6.19 -1.41 -19.13
N ALA A 204 5.24 -1.10 -18.27
CA ALA A 204 4.76 -1.99 -17.22
C ALA A 204 3.94 -3.08 -17.87
N ARG A 205 4.33 -4.34 -17.66
CA ARG A 205 3.70 -5.52 -18.28
C ARG A 205 2.75 -6.18 -17.29
N ARG A 206 1.53 -6.45 -17.71
CA ARG A 206 0.57 -7.19 -16.91
C ARG A 206 1.06 -8.61 -16.67
N ILE A 207 1.16 -9.01 -15.39
CA ILE A 207 1.62 -10.35 -14.98
C ILE A 207 0.54 -11.15 -14.27
N ALA A 208 -0.51 -10.49 -13.74
CA ALA A 208 -1.65 -11.15 -13.12
C ALA A 208 -2.89 -10.25 -13.14
N SER A 209 -4.06 -10.85 -12.89
CA SER A 209 -5.34 -10.13 -12.76
C SER A 209 -6.05 -10.59 -11.49
N PRO A 210 -5.59 -10.16 -10.30
CA PRO A 210 -6.21 -10.55 -9.05
C PRO A 210 -7.60 -9.95 -8.89
N PHE A 211 -8.50 -10.71 -8.23
CA PHE A 211 -9.82 -10.23 -7.85
C PHE A 211 -9.71 -9.41 -6.55
N LEU A 212 -9.44 -8.12 -6.69
CA LEU A 212 -9.23 -7.20 -5.58
C LEU A 212 -10.00 -5.91 -5.78
N PRO A 213 -11.05 -5.65 -4.96
CA PRO A 213 -11.77 -4.39 -5.00
C PRO A 213 -11.05 -3.32 -4.16
N PHE A 214 -11.10 -2.08 -4.61
CA PHE A 214 -10.69 -0.89 -3.84
C PHE A 214 -9.27 -0.98 -3.27
N VAL A 215 -8.31 -1.43 -4.10
CA VAL A 215 -6.88 -1.39 -3.78
C VAL A 215 -6.47 0.04 -3.47
N THR A 216 -5.65 0.22 -2.43
CA THR A 216 -5.15 1.53 -1.98
C THR A 216 -3.65 1.52 -1.66
N ALA A 217 -3.02 0.37 -1.47
CA ALA A 217 -1.59 0.28 -1.20
C ALA A 217 -1.05 -1.14 -1.39
N MET A 218 0.27 -1.26 -1.53
CA MET A 218 0.94 -2.56 -1.62
C MET A 218 2.38 -2.47 -1.10
N ASP A 219 2.84 -3.51 -0.41
CA ASP A 219 4.25 -3.63 -0.05
C ASP A 219 4.73 -5.08 -0.11
N VAL A 220 6.03 -5.29 -0.27
CA VAL A 220 6.65 -6.61 -0.38
C VAL A 220 7.86 -6.73 0.54
N THR A 221 8.02 -7.89 1.17
CA THR A 221 9.20 -8.18 1.99
C THR A 221 10.42 -8.52 1.13
N ALA A 222 11.62 -8.33 1.68
CA ALA A 222 12.78 -9.05 1.17
C ALA A 222 12.56 -10.56 1.32
N ALA A 223 13.27 -11.35 0.52
CA ALA A 223 13.24 -12.80 0.66
C ALA A 223 13.88 -13.23 1.99
N ASP A 224 13.26 -14.19 2.65
CA ASP A 224 13.85 -14.86 3.82
C ASP A 224 14.94 -15.88 3.41
N ALA A 225 15.49 -16.61 4.39
CA ALA A 225 16.53 -17.61 4.14
C ALA A 225 16.08 -18.77 3.23
N SER A 226 14.77 -19.02 3.11
CA SER A 226 14.19 -20.02 2.19
C SER A 226 13.94 -19.45 0.78
N GLY A 227 14.14 -18.15 0.59
CA GLY A 227 13.78 -17.42 -0.63
C GLY A 227 12.30 -17.08 -0.71
N THR A 228 11.55 -17.21 0.39
CA THR A 228 10.13 -16.88 0.47
C THR A 228 9.94 -15.39 0.71
N GLN A 229 8.99 -14.80 0.01
CA GLN A 229 8.57 -13.40 0.18
C GLN A 229 7.09 -13.33 0.53
N GLN A 230 6.71 -12.26 1.22
CA GLN A 230 5.31 -11.91 1.45
C GLN A 230 5.00 -10.58 0.77
N LEU A 231 3.82 -10.48 0.21
CA LEU A 231 3.26 -9.25 -0.35
C LEU A 231 1.94 -8.97 0.36
N ILE A 232 1.79 -7.76 0.88
CA ILE A 232 0.53 -7.25 1.43
C ILE A 232 -0.12 -6.30 0.45
N VAL A 233 -1.41 -6.45 0.24
CA VAL A 233 -2.25 -5.45 -0.42
C VAL A 233 -3.18 -4.86 0.61
N GLY A 234 -3.19 -3.55 0.72
CA GLY A 234 -4.22 -2.80 1.42
C GLY A 234 -5.40 -2.52 0.51
N SER A 235 -6.60 -2.57 1.08
CA SER A 235 -7.79 -2.01 0.47
C SER A 235 -8.52 -1.14 1.48
N MET A 236 -9.51 -0.39 1.03
CA MET A 236 -10.31 0.47 1.89
C MET A 236 -10.89 -0.28 3.12
N PHE A 237 -11.20 -1.57 3.01
CA PHE A 237 -11.93 -2.34 4.03
C PHE A 237 -11.20 -3.57 4.57
N SER A 238 -10.21 -4.09 3.84
CA SER A 238 -9.55 -5.36 4.15
C SER A 238 -8.14 -5.39 3.61
N GLY A 239 -7.42 -6.47 3.86
CA GLY A 239 -6.14 -6.74 3.26
C GLY A 239 -6.09 -8.10 2.57
N LEU A 240 -5.12 -8.27 1.70
CA LEU A 240 -4.75 -9.55 1.12
C LEU A 240 -3.27 -9.80 1.35
N LEU A 241 -2.93 -10.91 1.95
CA LEU A 241 -1.55 -11.35 2.12
C LEU A 241 -1.26 -12.50 1.15
N VAL A 242 -0.21 -12.34 0.37
CA VAL A 242 0.24 -13.33 -0.63
C VAL A 242 1.63 -13.81 -0.25
N THR A 243 1.83 -15.11 -0.15
CA THR A 243 3.14 -15.71 0.10
C THR A 243 3.69 -16.28 -1.19
N ARG A 244 4.92 -15.95 -1.56
CA ARG A 244 5.58 -16.42 -2.78
C ARG A 244 6.86 -17.19 -2.44
N ALA A 245 6.93 -18.46 -2.83
CA ALA A 245 8.17 -19.20 -2.81
C ALA A 245 9.11 -18.75 -3.95
N SER A 246 10.42 -18.95 -3.79
CA SER A 246 11.42 -18.55 -4.80
C SER A 246 11.18 -19.16 -6.19
N SER A 247 10.60 -20.36 -6.24
CA SER A 247 10.28 -21.08 -7.48
C SER A 247 9.00 -20.60 -8.17
N GLN A 248 8.19 -19.77 -7.52
CA GLN A 248 6.90 -19.30 -8.04
C GLN A 248 7.02 -17.93 -8.73
N THR A 249 6.12 -17.67 -9.67
CA THR A 249 5.82 -16.31 -10.14
C THR A 249 4.82 -15.64 -9.21
N TRP A 250 4.73 -14.30 -9.25
CA TRP A 250 3.67 -13.58 -8.51
C TRP A 250 2.27 -13.99 -8.98
N GLU A 251 2.07 -14.25 -10.29
CA GLU A 251 0.80 -14.76 -10.80
C GLU A 251 0.38 -16.06 -10.12
N GLN A 252 1.32 -17.02 -10.01
CA GLN A 252 1.06 -18.30 -9.33
C GLN A 252 0.77 -18.07 -7.85
N ALA A 253 1.55 -17.22 -7.18
CA ALA A 253 1.36 -16.92 -5.76
C ALA A 253 0.00 -16.27 -5.48
N PHE A 254 -0.44 -15.30 -6.29
CA PHE A 254 -1.76 -14.70 -6.16
C PHE A 254 -2.89 -15.70 -6.33
N ARG A 255 -2.75 -16.65 -7.25
CA ARG A 255 -3.75 -17.69 -7.48
C ARG A 255 -3.82 -18.72 -6.35
N ASP A 256 -2.66 -19.13 -5.86
CA ASP A 256 -2.54 -20.33 -5.04
C ASP A 256 -2.34 -20.03 -3.54
N GLN A 257 -1.80 -18.84 -3.20
CA GLN A 257 -1.32 -18.50 -1.85
C GLN A 257 -1.90 -17.18 -1.30
N ALA A 258 -2.85 -16.57 -2.02
CA ALA A 258 -3.48 -15.34 -1.57
C ALA A 258 -4.54 -15.64 -0.50
N ARG A 259 -4.50 -14.90 0.62
CA ARG A 259 -5.47 -15.02 1.70
C ARG A 259 -5.90 -13.66 2.24
N SER A 260 -7.17 -13.52 2.54
CA SER A 260 -7.70 -12.33 3.18
C SER A 260 -7.16 -12.18 4.60
N VAL A 261 -6.88 -10.95 4.99
CA VAL A 261 -6.45 -10.58 6.33
C VAL A 261 -7.30 -9.43 6.86
N ASP A 262 -7.60 -9.50 8.16
CA ASP A 262 -8.31 -8.42 8.83
C ASP A 262 -7.34 -7.27 9.06
N LEU A 263 -7.77 -6.05 8.74
CA LEU A 263 -7.06 -4.81 9.02
C LEU A 263 -7.90 -3.95 9.97
N PRO A 264 -7.27 -3.01 10.71
CA PRO A 264 -7.99 -2.04 11.53
C PRO A 264 -9.09 -1.34 10.74
N GLY A 265 -10.23 -1.07 11.37
CA GLY A 265 -11.27 -0.23 10.78
C GLY A 265 -10.74 1.19 10.55
N ARG A 266 -10.68 1.63 9.30
CA ARG A 266 -10.18 2.92 8.86
C ARG A 266 -11.26 3.66 8.09
N ARG A 267 -11.32 4.97 8.29
CA ARG A 267 -12.33 5.79 7.59
C ARG A 267 -12.09 5.77 6.08
N GLN A 268 -10.85 5.95 5.69
CA GLN A 268 -10.35 5.86 4.32
C GLN A 268 -8.93 5.30 4.41
N GLY A 269 -8.82 3.98 4.29
CA GLY A 269 -7.56 3.27 4.46
C GLY A 269 -6.74 3.32 3.18
N GLU A 270 -5.71 4.16 3.15
CA GLU A 270 -4.91 4.37 1.94
C GLU A 270 -3.51 3.74 2.03
N THR A 271 -3.05 3.34 3.22
CA THR A 271 -1.65 2.92 3.36
C THR A 271 -1.48 1.56 4.01
N VAL A 272 -0.44 0.84 3.61
CA VAL A 272 0.10 -0.33 4.32
C VAL A 272 1.57 -0.53 3.98
N CYS A 273 2.42 -0.79 4.98
CA CYS A 273 3.79 -1.27 4.73
C CYS A 273 4.24 -2.28 5.79
N PHE A 274 5.21 -3.13 5.43
CA PHE A 274 5.92 -3.96 6.39
C PHE A 274 6.93 -3.13 7.18
N ASP A 275 7.17 -3.52 8.42
CA ASP A 275 8.36 -3.07 9.12
C ASP A 275 9.62 -3.78 8.58
N PRO A 276 10.84 -3.25 8.80
CA PRO A 276 12.06 -3.88 8.27
C PRO A 276 12.34 -5.30 8.81
N THR A 277 11.66 -5.71 9.89
CA THR A 277 11.76 -7.08 10.44
C THR A 277 10.74 -8.04 9.84
N HIS A 278 9.82 -7.54 8.99
CA HIS A 278 8.72 -8.26 8.36
C HIS A 278 7.74 -8.94 9.34
N ARG A 279 7.73 -8.49 10.60
CA ARG A 279 6.84 -9.01 11.65
C ARG A 279 5.63 -8.14 11.90
N TRP A 280 5.66 -6.89 11.46
CA TRP A 280 4.63 -5.90 11.72
C TRP A 280 4.20 -5.21 10.43
N LEU A 281 2.93 -4.82 10.39
CA LEU A 281 2.40 -3.90 9.40
C LEU A 281 2.12 -2.56 10.06
N TYR A 282 2.47 -1.48 9.36
CA TYR A 282 2.03 -0.13 9.68
C TYR A 282 0.97 0.32 8.70
N LEU A 283 -0.04 1.03 9.22
CA LEU A 283 -1.18 1.49 8.45
C LEU A 283 -1.66 2.82 9.00
N ASN A 284 -2.21 3.66 8.14
CA ASN A 284 -3.00 4.80 8.55
C ASN A 284 -4.19 5.04 7.62
N SER A 285 -4.87 6.14 7.80
CA SER A 285 -5.99 6.60 6.99
C SER A 285 -5.69 7.99 6.48
N GLU A 286 -6.29 8.35 5.37
CA GLU A 286 -6.33 9.71 4.88
C GLU A 286 -7.06 10.64 5.85
N GLY A 287 -6.67 11.92 5.85
CA GLY A 287 -7.23 12.98 6.68
C GLY A 287 -6.32 13.44 7.81
N VAL A 288 -6.61 14.62 8.36
CA VAL A 288 -5.88 15.19 9.50
C VAL A 288 -6.27 14.47 10.79
N GLY A 289 -5.28 14.21 11.66
CA GLY A 289 -5.52 13.63 12.98
C GLY A 289 -5.87 12.14 12.93
N GLN A 290 -5.45 11.43 11.89
CA GLN A 290 -5.75 10.01 11.74
C GLN A 290 -4.84 9.14 12.61
N PRO A 291 -5.39 8.03 13.12
CA PRO A 291 -4.61 7.05 13.85
C PRO A 291 -3.51 6.41 13.00
N LEU A 292 -2.40 6.08 13.66
CA LEU A 292 -1.35 5.21 13.14
C LEU A 292 -1.46 3.86 13.84
N TRP A 293 -1.62 2.79 13.06
CA TRP A 293 -1.67 1.43 13.58
C TRP A 293 -0.36 0.69 13.32
N LYS A 294 -0.03 -0.18 14.26
CA LYS A 294 1.00 -1.19 14.11
C LYS A 294 0.38 -2.52 14.52
N ILE A 295 0.28 -3.44 13.59
CA ILE A 295 -0.34 -4.76 13.83
C ILE A 295 0.63 -5.87 13.47
N PRO A 296 0.58 -7.04 14.12
CA PRO A 296 1.40 -8.17 13.71
C PRO A 296 1.00 -8.64 12.30
N VAL A 297 1.97 -9.06 11.51
CA VAL A 297 1.68 -9.74 10.23
C VAL A 297 0.89 -11.01 10.56
N PRO A 298 -0.30 -11.20 9.99
CA PRO A 298 -1.13 -12.36 10.32
C PRO A 298 -0.41 -13.67 9.97
N ALA A 299 -0.34 -14.59 10.93
CA ALA A 299 0.21 -15.92 10.69
C ALA A 299 -0.53 -16.66 9.57
N ALA A 300 0.15 -17.55 8.86
CA ALA A 300 -0.54 -18.49 7.99
C ALA A 300 -1.52 -19.30 8.85
N LYS A 301 -2.78 -19.41 8.43
CA LYS A 301 -3.70 -20.36 9.05
C LYS A 301 -3.32 -21.72 8.46
N ASP A 302 -3.00 -22.65 9.35
CA ASP A 302 -2.79 -24.07 9.02
C ASP A 302 -4.06 -24.68 8.39
#